data_95b3ecafeebebfabf1bcc98bf0d6a553
#
_entry.id   95b3ecafeebebfabf1bcc98bf0d6a553
#
_cell.length_a   1.000
_cell.length_b   1.000
_cell.length_c   1.000
_cell.angle_alpha   90.00
_cell.angle_beta   90.00
_cell.angle_gamma   90.00
#
_symmetry.space_group_name_H-M   'P 1'
#
loop_
_entity.id
_entity.type
_entity.pdbx_description
1 polymer ?
#
loop_
_entity_poly.entity_id
_entity_poly.type
_entity_poly.pdbx_seq_one_letter_code
_entity_poly.pdbx_strand_id
1 'polypeptide(L)'
;MSGPFALDQVVQLVRGGKLSRHHEISTDGRNWRTVEQSGLMGQPVILSRPTEAEPAETAARQPSSGGLPDLELSHKGGAPESTNGRLAGAHSFIAPDARDMSPHSPLTLSSKRGLALVVIGVTPLGISFFQMLLGLSFAQVAWLFSAYFCVMWGWIIGLLAAWRSEVWKKGLLCSVFTCFIGIAMLLIWQNIPWIAGIYSGTENENPAMRLVGWIAGVGALEELCKAAPLLLFCLGPGIIRSRGDGLLLGLLSGLGFAVNEGVDYTMRYWSAAVGIGAESIQKCVEAASNWSGAVDQAAFADRLKEMLPQVFEQYGEVVTAQLIRFMTLPLLHAAWAALVGYSIALSLIRRRWSIMWGGLGAAAILHGCYDFFGGSIYSVGIAGLSLAIPMLLYAREHSYAEREKYG
;
A
#
# COMPACT_ATOMS: atom_id res chain seq x y z
N MET A 1 -4.47 -21.08 15.94
CA MET A 1 -5.17 -22.31 16.35
C MET A 1 -6.15 -21.92 17.43
N SER A 2 -7.41 -22.16 17.24
CA SER A 2 -8.46 -21.92 18.25
C SER A 2 -9.29 -23.19 18.35
N GLY A 3 -9.36 -23.76 19.55
CA GLY A 3 -10.15 -24.93 19.83
C GLY A 3 -9.81 -25.47 21.22
N PRO A 4 -10.67 -26.30 21.79
CA PRO A 4 -10.31 -27.02 22.99
C PRO A 4 -9.23 -28.04 22.64
N PHE A 5 -8.03 -27.81 23.12
CA PHE A 5 -6.92 -28.77 23.03
C PHE A 5 -6.75 -29.49 24.35
N ALA A 6 -6.47 -30.78 24.31
CA ALA A 6 -6.08 -31.50 25.51
C ALA A 6 -4.74 -30.95 26.03
N LEU A 7 -4.49 -31.04 27.35
CA LEU A 7 -3.31 -30.43 27.97
C LEU A 7 -1.98 -30.95 27.38
N ASP A 8 -1.92 -32.23 27.05
CA ASP A 8 -0.78 -32.88 26.38
C ASP A 8 -0.52 -32.30 24.99
N GLN A 9 -1.58 -31.98 24.24
CA GLN A 9 -1.46 -31.31 22.94
C GLN A 9 -0.92 -29.89 23.09
N VAL A 10 -1.37 -29.14 24.11
CA VAL A 10 -0.87 -27.80 24.39
C VAL A 10 0.62 -27.87 24.77
N VAL A 11 1.02 -28.83 25.61
CA VAL A 11 2.42 -29.05 25.96
C VAL A 11 3.28 -29.40 24.74
N GLN A 12 2.78 -30.24 23.84
CA GLN A 12 3.47 -30.54 22.57
C GLN A 12 3.61 -29.32 21.67
N LEU A 13 2.58 -28.48 21.57
CA LEU A 13 2.61 -27.25 20.79
C LEU A 13 3.62 -26.23 21.36
N VAL A 14 3.70 -26.12 22.70
CA VAL A 14 4.71 -25.28 23.38
C VAL A 14 6.11 -25.83 23.11
N ARG A 15 6.33 -27.14 23.26
CA ARG A 15 7.62 -27.78 23.03
C ARG A 15 8.06 -27.74 21.57
N GLY A 16 7.12 -27.87 20.65
CA GLY A 16 7.38 -27.78 19.21
C GLY A 16 7.56 -26.33 18.71
N GLY A 17 7.59 -25.33 19.61
CA GLY A 17 7.74 -23.92 19.26
C GLY A 17 6.54 -23.33 18.48
N LYS A 18 5.43 -24.04 18.45
CA LYS A 18 4.20 -23.60 17.80
C LYS A 18 3.35 -22.66 18.69
N LEU A 19 3.57 -22.71 20.01
CA LEU A 19 3.06 -21.77 20.99
C LEU A 19 4.25 -21.12 21.69
N SER A 20 4.35 -19.79 21.61
CA SER A 20 5.37 -19.02 22.31
C SER A 20 4.95 -18.79 23.78
N ARG A 21 5.88 -18.38 24.64
CA ARG A 21 5.64 -18.05 26.04
C ARG A 21 4.57 -16.98 26.28
N HIS A 22 4.32 -16.14 25.26
CA HIS A 22 3.34 -15.03 25.32
C HIS A 22 1.95 -15.39 24.79
N HIS A 23 1.74 -16.61 24.27
CA HIS A 23 0.41 -17.04 23.88
C HIS A 23 -0.46 -17.21 25.13
N GLU A 24 -1.68 -16.71 25.04
CA GLU A 24 -2.67 -16.85 26.10
C GLU A 24 -3.40 -18.18 25.96
N ILE A 25 -3.50 -18.88 27.07
CA ILE A 25 -4.25 -20.13 27.21
C ILE A 25 -5.24 -19.99 28.39
N SER A 26 -6.35 -20.64 28.28
CA SER A 26 -7.38 -20.67 29.32
C SER A 26 -7.93 -22.07 29.46
N THR A 27 -8.13 -22.55 30.68
CA THR A 27 -8.75 -23.83 30.99
C THR A 27 -10.26 -23.74 31.15
N ASP A 28 -10.79 -22.52 31.41
CA ASP A 28 -12.20 -22.26 31.70
C ASP A 28 -12.86 -21.31 30.68
N GLY A 29 -12.10 -20.85 29.68
CA GLY A 29 -12.56 -19.86 28.71
C GLY A 29 -12.81 -18.45 29.26
N ARG A 30 -12.56 -18.23 30.57
CA ARG A 30 -12.78 -16.96 31.26
C ARG A 30 -11.49 -16.32 31.75
N ASN A 31 -10.60 -17.13 32.32
CA ASN A 31 -9.32 -16.68 32.86
C ASN A 31 -8.20 -17.02 31.91
N TRP A 32 -7.69 -16.03 31.21
CA TRP A 32 -6.60 -16.17 30.24
C TRP A 32 -5.26 -15.86 30.91
N ARG A 33 -4.30 -16.77 30.76
CA ARG A 33 -2.93 -16.61 31.26
C ARG A 33 -1.96 -16.92 30.13
N THR A 34 -0.80 -16.26 30.11
CA THR A 34 0.25 -16.63 29.17
C THR A 34 0.79 -18.02 29.45
N VAL A 35 1.34 -18.68 28.41
CA VAL A 35 2.00 -19.98 28.55
C VAL A 35 3.08 -19.93 29.62
N GLU A 36 3.82 -18.82 29.73
CA GLU A 36 4.82 -18.57 30.78
C GLU A 36 4.21 -18.55 32.17
N GLN A 37 3.11 -17.85 32.36
CA GLN A 37 2.39 -17.76 33.64
C GLN A 37 1.68 -19.06 34.04
N SER A 38 1.45 -19.96 33.07
CA SER A 38 0.82 -21.25 33.32
C SER A 38 1.77 -22.32 33.84
N GLY A 39 3.08 -22.06 33.87
CA GLY A 39 4.11 -23.00 34.33
C GLY A 39 4.43 -24.14 33.33
N LEU A 40 3.84 -24.15 32.13
CA LEU A 40 4.01 -25.21 31.15
C LEU A 40 5.42 -25.23 30.51
N MET A 41 6.20 -24.18 30.67
CA MET A 41 7.57 -24.08 30.13
C MET A 41 8.64 -24.80 30.97
N GLY A 42 8.36 -25.09 32.23
CA GLY A 42 9.34 -25.62 33.20
C GLY A 42 9.29 -27.13 33.42
N GLN A 43 8.47 -27.89 32.72
CA GLN A 43 8.41 -29.37 32.94
C GLN A 43 9.58 -30.09 32.26
N PRO A 44 10.33 -30.93 33.01
CA PRO A 44 11.46 -31.67 32.47
C PRO A 44 11.02 -32.65 31.38
N VAL A 45 11.80 -32.71 30.31
CA VAL A 45 11.59 -33.66 29.20
C VAL A 45 12.02 -35.05 29.66
N ILE A 46 11.08 -35.93 29.99
CA ILE A 46 11.35 -37.37 30.01
C ILE A 46 11.30 -37.83 28.55
N LEU A 47 12.44 -37.88 27.91
CA LEU A 47 12.63 -38.55 26.62
C LEU A 47 12.46 -40.06 26.84
N SER A 48 11.24 -40.57 26.71
CA SER A 48 11.05 -42.00 26.46
C SER A 48 11.54 -42.27 25.04
N ARG A 49 12.69 -43.00 24.98
CA ARG A 49 13.23 -43.58 23.73
C ARG A 49 12.16 -44.45 23.08
N PRO A 50 11.99 -44.43 21.75
CA PRO A 50 11.16 -45.41 21.07
C PRO A 50 11.79 -46.76 21.28
N THR A 51 11.13 -47.68 21.98
CA THR A 51 11.46 -49.10 22.02
C THR A 51 10.99 -49.72 20.71
N GLU A 52 11.93 -50.38 20.05
CA GLU A 52 11.71 -51.19 18.87
C GLU A 52 10.55 -52.21 19.09
N ALA A 53 9.80 -52.45 18.05
CA ALA A 53 8.71 -53.40 18.00
C ALA A 53 9.23 -54.84 18.14
N GLU A 54 8.67 -55.59 19.06
CA GLU A 54 8.66 -57.06 19.04
C GLU A 54 7.23 -57.59 19.14
N PRO A 55 6.95 -58.76 18.56
CA PRO A 55 5.59 -59.13 18.13
C PRO A 55 4.74 -59.81 19.21
N ALA A 56 3.47 -59.82 18.95
CA ALA A 56 2.37 -60.34 19.75
C ALA A 56 2.56 -61.71 20.36
N GLU A 57 2.21 -61.85 21.65
CA GLU A 57 1.61 -63.10 22.15
C GLU A 57 0.59 -62.83 23.28
N THR A 58 -0.46 -63.57 23.20
CA THR A 58 -1.73 -63.62 23.90
C THR A 58 -1.61 -63.84 25.40
N ALA A 59 -2.34 -63.15 26.26
CA ALA A 59 -3.19 -63.82 27.27
C ALA A 59 -3.82 -62.81 28.28
N ALA A 60 -5.06 -63.11 28.58
CA ALA A 60 -5.96 -62.45 29.48
C ALA A 60 -5.49 -62.28 30.93
N ARG A 61 -5.91 -61.15 31.57
CA ARG A 61 -6.54 -61.08 32.90
C ARG A 61 -6.84 -59.63 33.31
N GLN A 62 -8.09 -59.37 33.59
CA GLN A 62 -8.57 -58.24 34.41
C GLN A 62 -8.41 -58.59 35.93
N PRO A 63 -8.82 -57.70 36.87
CA PRO A 63 -8.81 -56.22 36.96
C PRO A 63 -8.23 -55.74 38.32
N SER A 64 -7.93 -54.44 38.50
CA SER A 64 -8.22 -53.74 39.78
C SER A 64 -8.02 -52.20 39.62
N SER A 65 -9.04 -51.49 39.73
CA SER A 65 -9.46 -50.30 40.48
C SER A 65 -8.30 -49.42 41.03
N GLY A 66 -8.27 -48.18 40.53
CA GLY A 66 -7.57 -47.08 41.15
C GLY A 66 -8.07 -45.80 40.53
N GLY A 67 -9.12 -45.20 41.15
CA GLY A 67 -9.83 -44.06 40.64
C GLY A 67 -9.03 -42.77 40.58
N LEU A 68 -9.20 -42.07 39.54
CA LEU A 68 -8.96 -40.61 39.42
C LEU A 68 -10.32 -39.92 39.41
N PRO A 69 -10.46 -38.80 40.08
CA PRO A 69 -11.76 -38.14 40.24
C PRO A 69 -12.26 -37.56 38.91
N ASP A 70 -13.44 -37.98 38.55
CA ASP A 70 -14.27 -37.39 37.49
C ASP A 70 -14.54 -35.91 37.83
N LEU A 71 -14.11 -35.02 36.95
CA LEU A 71 -14.57 -33.64 36.93
C LEU A 71 -15.91 -33.59 36.21
N GLU A 72 -16.99 -33.73 37.01
CA GLU A 72 -18.37 -33.52 36.54
C GLU A 72 -18.55 -32.11 35.97
N LEU A 73 -18.92 -32.08 34.70
CA LEU A 73 -19.47 -30.92 34.03
C LEU A 73 -20.96 -30.79 34.42
N SER A 74 -21.25 -30.00 35.45
CA SER A 74 -22.64 -29.63 35.80
C SER A 74 -23.22 -28.71 34.74
N HIS A 75 -24.05 -29.29 33.89
CA HIS A 75 -25.06 -28.58 33.10
C HIS A 75 -26.21 -28.16 34.00
N LYS A 76 -26.38 -26.86 34.24
CA LYS A 76 -27.70 -26.30 34.59
C LYS A 76 -28.03 -25.14 33.68
N GLY A 77 -29.09 -25.34 33.02
CA GLY A 77 -29.81 -24.68 31.99
C GLY A 77 -30.26 -23.26 32.27
N GLY A 78 -30.60 -22.62 31.20
CA GLY A 78 -31.28 -21.34 31.12
C GLY A 78 -31.09 -20.74 29.75
N ALA A 79 -31.89 -21.13 28.77
CA ALA A 79 -32.05 -20.38 27.52
C ALA A 79 -32.75 -19.06 27.79
N PRO A 80 -32.47 -18.02 26.98
CA PRO A 80 -33.49 -17.71 25.99
C PRO A 80 -32.91 -17.63 24.55
N GLU A 81 -33.75 -18.09 23.64
CA GLU A 81 -33.66 -17.91 22.20
C GLU A 81 -33.42 -16.47 21.82
N SER A 82 -32.43 -16.25 20.95
CA SER A 82 -32.41 -15.12 20.04
C SER A 82 -31.78 -15.58 18.73
N THR A 83 -32.67 -15.73 17.77
CA THR A 83 -32.40 -15.80 16.34
C THR A 83 -31.44 -14.69 15.92
N ASN A 84 -30.32 -15.04 15.26
CA ASN A 84 -29.96 -14.48 13.97
C ASN A 84 -28.51 -14.81 13.54
N GLY A 85 -28.42 -15.32 12.33
CA GLY A 85 -27.41 -14.91 11.38
C GLY A 85 -26.06 -15.61 11.50
N ARG A 86 -25.94 -16.73 10.82
CA ARG A 86 -24.67 -17.31 10.36
C ARG A 86 -23.75 -16.24 9.79
N LEU A 87 -22.66 -15.95 10.49
CA LEU A 87 -21.37 -15.60 9.91
C LEU A 87 -20.31 -16.39 10.71
N ALA A 88 -20.18 -17.66 10.35
CA ALA A 88 -19.10 -18.52 10.81
C ALA A 88 -17.81 -18.06 10.14
N GLY A 89 -16.83 -17.70 10.91
CA GLY A 89 -15.50 -17.34 10.43
C GLY A 89 -14.73 -16.44 11.39
N ALA A 90 -14.74 -16.75 12.71
CA ALA A 90 -13.84 -16.12 13.65
C ALA A 90 -12.40 -16.61 13.38
N HIS A 91 -11.70 -15.98 12.44
CA HIS A 91 -10.27 -16.19 12.30
C HIS A 91 -9.55 -15.52 13.46
N SER A 92 -8.89 -16.30 14.30
CA SER A 92 -7.99 -15.81 15.31
C SER A 92 -6.79 -15.17 14.60
N PHE A 93 -6.66 -13.84 14.71
CA PHE A 93 -5.43 -13.15 14.36
C PHE A 93 -4.34 -13.58 15.36
N ILE A 94 -3.39 -14.37 14.90
CA ILE A 94 -2.19 -14.69 15.64
C ILE A 94 -1.30 -13.45 15.56
N ALA A 95 -0.85 -12.92 16.70
CA ALA A 95 0.15 -11.86 16.73
C ALA A 95 1.40 -12.31 15.93
N PRO A 96 1.98 -11.44 15.11
CA PRO A 96 3.14 -11.79 14.30
C PRO A 96 4.28 -12.27 15.22
N ASP A 97 4.92 -13.37 14.84
CA ASP A 97 6.12 -13.84 15.51
C ASP A 97 7.21 -12.77 15.30
N ALA A 98 7.65 -12.14 16.41
CA ALA A 98 8.69 -11.11 16.40
C ALA A 98 10.02 -11.57 15.76
N ARG A 99 10.16 -12.88 15.51
CA ARG A 99 11.34 -13.48 14.85
C ARG A 99 11.36 -13.21 13.34
N ASP A 100 10.22 -12.90 12.72
CA ASP A 100 10.16 -12.57 11.29
C ASP A 100 10.58 -11.13 10.98
N MET A 101 10.74 -10.28 12.02
CA MET A 101 11.24 -8.91 11.89
C MET A 101 12.69 -8.84 12.40
N SER A 102 13.63 -9.43 11.67
CA SER A 102 15.07 -9.24 11.93
C SER A 102 15.43 -7.77 11.70
N PRO A 103 16.01 -7.07 12.69
CA PRO A 103 16.52 -5.72 12.46
C PRO A 103 17.63 -5.82 11.40
N HIS A 104 17.41 -5.16 10.27
CA HIS A 104 18.50 -5.01 9.32
C HIS A 104 19.60 -4.20 9.97
N SER A 105 20.81 -4.75 9.96
CA SER A 105 22.04 -4.04 10.30
C SER A 105 22.06 -2.68 9.60
N PRO A 106 22.66 -1.63 10.22
CA PRO A 106 22.75 -0.30 9.62
C PRO A 106 23.29 -0.43 8.20
N LEU A 107 22.79 0.41 7.30
CA LEU A 107 23.07 0.47 5.86
C LEU A 107 24.57 0.33 5.53
N THR A 108 25.10 -0.86 5.65
CA THR A 108 26.36 -1.18 5.02
C THR A 108 26.08 -1.33 3.55
N LEU A 109 26.57 -0.39 2.75
CA LEU A 109 26.46 -0.43 1.30
C LEU A 109 27.21 -1.66 0.79
N SER A 110 26.55 -2.82 0.74
CA SER A 110 27.14 -3.98 0.08
C SER A 110 27.37 -3.60 -1.39
N SER A 111 28.39 -4.18 -2.03
CA SER A 111 28.69 -3.92 -3.46
C SER A 111 27.45 -4.07 -4.36
N LYS A 112 26.54 -4.99 -4.02
CA LYS A 112 25.26 -5.21 -4.73
C LYS A 112 24.27 -4.04 -4.57
N ARG A 113 24.20 -3.43 -3.39
CA ARG A 113 23.34 -2.26 -3.14
C ARG A 113 23.92 -1.01 -3.82
N GLY A 114 25.25 -0.84 -3.80
CA GLY A 114 25.93 0.24 -4.53
C GLY A 114 25.70 0.11 -6.04
N LEU A 115 25.83 -1.08 -6.60
CA LEU A 115 25.53 -1.34 -8.01
C LEU A 115 24.06 -1.01 -8.36
N ALA A 116 23.12 -1.42 -7.52
CA ALA A 116 21.71 -1.11 -7.74
C ALA A 116 21.42 0.40 -7.74
N LEU A 117 22.08 1.19 -6.87
CA LEU A 117 21.97 2.65 -6.88
C LEU A 117 22.52 3.26 -8.17
N VAL A 118 23.66 2.76 -8.66
CA VAL A 118 24.23 3.19 -9.94
C VAL A 118 23.29 2.87 -11.09
N VAL A 119 22.75 1.65 -11.14
CA VAL A 119 21.78 1.24 -12.18
C VAL A 119 20.57 2.15 -12.16
N ILE A 120 19.99 2.41 -10.97
CA ILE A 120 18.87 3.34 -10.83
C ILE A 120 19.25 4.73 -11.33
N GLY A 121 20.39 5.27 -10.92
CA GLY A 121 20.83 6.61 -11.34
C GLY A 121 21.06 6.76 -12.85
N VAL A 122 21.49 5.70 -13.53
CA VAL A 122 21.79 5.71 -14.97
C VAL A 122 20.57 5.36 -15.83
N THR A 123 19.55 4.67 -15.28
CA THR A 123 18.36 4.22 -16.04
C THR A 123 17.66 5.34 -16.82
N PRO A 124 17.42 6.57 -16.29
CA PRO A 124 16.81 7.66 -17.06
C PRO A 124 17.60 8.04 -18.33
N LEU A 125 18.92 8.07 -18.21
CA LEU A 125 19.79 8.30 -19.37
C LEU A 125 19.69 7.16 -20.38
N GLY A 126 19.59 5.91 -19.90
CA GLY A 126 19.36 4.75 -20.74
C GLY A 126 18.03 4.84 -21.48
N ILE A 127 16.94 5.20 -20.82
CA ILE A 127 15.62 5.40 -21.45
C ILE A 127 15.71 6.46 -22.54
N SER A 128 16.34 7.59 -22.27
CA SER A 128 16.52 8.68 -23.27
C SER A 128 17.35 8.24 -24.46
N PHE A 129 18.42 7.48 -24.24
CA PHE A 129 19.26 6.92 -25.29
C PHE A 129 18.50 5.92 -26.16
N PHE A 130 17.75 4.99 -25.54
CA PHE A 130 16.95 4.01 -26.27
C PHE A 130 15.78 4.64 -27.02
N GLN A 131 15.20 5.75 -26.50
CA GLN A 131 14.22 6.53 -27.24
C GLN A 131 14.77 6.95 -28.62
N MET A 132 15.98 7.52 -28.62
CA MET A 132 16.64 8.00 -29.83
C MET A 132 17.00 6.84 -30.77
N LEU A 133 17.50 5.72 -30.21
CA LEU A 133 17.94 4.56 -30.99
C LEU A 133 16.78 3.76 -31.58
N LEU A 134 15.70 3.55 -30.83
CA LEU A 134 14.59 2.68 -31.23
C LEU A 134 13.38 3.45 -31.78
N GLY A 135 13.44 4.77 -31.85
CA GLY A 135 12.33 5.60 -32.31
C GLY A 135 11.08 5.46 -31.46
N LEU A 136 11.23 5.31 -30.12
CA LEU A 136 10.09 5.14 -29.23
C LEU A 136 9.17 6.36 -29.31
N SER A 137 7.89 6.12 -29.37
CA SER A 137 6.89 7.17 -29.30
C SER A 137 6.91 7.86 -27.93
N PHE A 138 6.46 9.10 -27.86
CA PHE A 138 6.42 9.85 -26.62
C PHE A 138 5.58 9.13 -25.53
N ALA A 139 4.46 8.50 -25.91
CA ALA A 139 3.64 7.71 -24.99
C ALA A 139 4.42 6.53 -24.38
N GLN A 140 5.22 5.82 -25.17
CA GLN A 140 6.06 4.72 -24.66
C GLN A 140 7.11 5.23 -23.68
N VAL A 141 7.72 6.38 -23.95
CA VAL A 141 8.67 7.03 -23.05
C VAL A 141 8.00 7.47 -21.75
N ALA A 142 6.79 8.02 -21.83
CA ALA A 142 6.00 8.39 -20.66
C ALA A 142 5.74 7.17 -19.73
N TRP A 143 5.37 6.02 -20.33
CA TRP A 143 5.21 4.76 -19.60
C TRP A 143 6.51 4.29 -18.93
N LEU A 144 7.62 4.33 -19.64
CA LEU A 144 8.92 3.93 -19.12
C LEU A 144 9.36 4.80 -17.92
N PHE A 145 9.23 6.13 -18.04
CA PHE A 145 9.58 7.03 -16.95
C PHE A 145 8.64 6.88 -15.74
N SER A 146 7.33 6.81 -15.96
CA SER A 146 6.37 6.62 -14.87
C SER A 146 6.62 5.31 -14.12
N ALA A 147 6.81 4.22 -14.85
CA ALA A 147 7.14 2.92 -14.25
C ALA A 147 8.49 2.97 -13.51
N TYR A 148 9.51 3.60 -14.11
CA TYR A 148 10.83 3.76 -13.49
C TYR A 148 10.74 4.43 -12.12
N PHE A 149 10.08 5.59 -12.01
CA PHE A 149 9.98 6.31 -10.74
C PHE A 149 9.20 5.52 -9.69
N CYS A 150 8.14 4.82 -10.07
CA CYS A 150 7.38 3.96 -9.16
C CYS A 150 8.22 2.76 -8.65
N VAL A 151 8.98 2.12 -9.55
CA VAL A 151 9.90 1.03 -9.18
C VAL A 151 11.03 1.54 -8.29
N MET A 152 11.59 2.70 -8.60
CA MET A 152 12.61 3.35 -7.78
C MET A 152 12.12 3.59 -6.36
N TRP A 153 10.94 4.17 -6.19
CA TRP A 153 10.37 4.40 -4.87
C TRP A 153 10.01 3.09 -4.16
N GLY A 154 9.43 2.12 -4.87
CA GLY A 154 9.17 0.80 -4.32
C GLY A 154 10.44 0.12 -3.82
N TRP A 155 11.55 0.25 -4.54
CA TRP A 155 12.85 -0.29 -4.14
C TRP A 155 13.44 0.46 -2.92
N ILE A 156 13.40 1.79 -2.90
CA ILE A 156 13.84 2.60 -1.74
C ILE A 156 13.07 2.19 -0.48
N ILE A 157 11.75 2.08 -0.58
CA ILE A 157 10.89 1.64 0.52
C ILE A 157 11.24 0.21 0.95
N GLY A 158 11.51 -0.67 -0.01
CA GLY A 158 11.96 -2.03 0.25
C GLY A 158 13.29 -2.13 0.99
N LEU A 159 14.21 -1.15 0.77
CA LEU A 159 15.46 -1.07 1.52
C LEU A 159 15.27 -0.59 2.97
N LEU A 160 14.29 0.28 3.18
CA LEU A 160 14.04 0.91 4.48
C LEU A 160 13.20 0.01 5.40
N ALA A 161 12.50 -0.97 4.86
CA ALA A 161 11.55 -1.78 5.59
C ALA A 161 11.80 -3.28 5.43
N ALA A 162 11.82 -4.00 6.57
CA ALA A 162 11.89 -5.46 6.59
C ALA A 162 10.49 -6.04 6.47
N TRP A 163 10.14 -6.55 5.28
CA TRP A 163 8.83 -7.07 5.01
C TRP A 163 8.87 -8.57 4.67
N ARG A 164 7.79 -9.27 4.98
CA ARG A 164 7.64 -10.69 4.61
C ARG A 164 7.49 -10.83 3.08
N SER A 165 8.13 -11.85 2.50
CA SER A 165 8.09 -12.10 1.05
C SER A 165 6.68 -12.26 0.50
N GLU A 166 5.75 -12.86 1.28
CA GLU A 166 4.35 -13.04 0.87
C GLU A 166 3.59 -11.71 0.76
N VAL A 167 3.87 -10.76 1.65
CA VAL A 167 3.28 -9.42 1.60
C VAL A 167 3.77 -8.66 0.37
N TRP A 168 5.06 -8.79 0.02
CA TRP A 168 5.63 -8.24 -1.20
C TRP A 168 4.97 -8.77 -2.46
N LYS A 169 4.80 -10.10 -2.57
CA LYS A 169 4.15 -10.71 -3.73
C LYS A 169 2.71 -10.21 -3.90
N LYS A 170 1.96 -10.14 -2.80
CA LYS A 170 0.59 -9.60 -2.80
C LYS A 170 0.56 -8.11 -3.09
N GLY A 171 1.50 -7.34 -2.55
CA GLY A 171 1.63 -5.92 -2.83
C GLY A 171 1.96 -5.64 -4.30
N LEU A 172 2.82 -6.44 -4.93
CA LEU A 172 3.09 -6.35 -6.35
C LEU A 172 1.83 -6.66 -7.19
N LEU A 173 1.06 -7.68 -6.79
CA LEU A 173 -0.23 -7.97 -7.42
C LEU A 173 -1.20 -6.77 -7.29
N CYS A 174 -1.28 -6.14 -6.11
CA CYS A 174 -2.08 -4.94 -5.90
C CYS A 174 -1.60 -3.78 -6.80
N SER A 175 -0.28 -3.59 -6.92
CA SER A 175 0.32 -2.57 -7.79
C SER A 175 -0.05 -2.77 -9.26
N VAL A 176 0.08 -3.99 -9.78
CA VAL A 176 -0.31 -4.32 -11.16
C VAL A 176 -1.81 -4.13 -11.37
N PHE A 177 -2.63 -4.56 -10.39
CA PHE A 177 -4.08 -4.37 -10.47
C PHE A 177 -4.44 -2.89 -10.57
N THR A 178 -3.93 -2.04 -9.68
CA THR A 178 -4.27 -0.61 -9.67
C THR A 178 -3.74 0.12 -10.89
N CYS A 179 -2.57 -0.27 -11.41
CA CYS A 179 -2.01 0.30 -12.62
C CYS A 179 -2.94 0.13 -13.85
N PHE A 180 -3.57 -1.02 -13.99
CA PHE A 180 -4.37 -1.31 -15.18
C PHE A 180 -5.88 -1.34 -14.90
N ILE A 181 -6.29 -2.09 -13.89
CA ILE A 181 -7.71 -2.32 -13.60
C ILE A 181 -8.27 -1.19 -12.72
N GLY A 182 -7.49 -0.68 -11.76
CA GLY A 182 -7.91 0.43 -10.92
C GLY A 182 -8.25 1.68 -11.72
N ILE A 183 -7.42 2.02 -12.71
CA ILE A 183 -7.70 3.15 -13.62
C ILE A 183 -8.91 2.87 -14.51
N ALA A 184 -9.04 1.65 -15.05
CA ALA A 184 -10.23 1.30 -15.83
C ALA A 184 -11.51 1.41 -15.00
N MET A 185 -11.47 0.98 -13.72
CA MET A 185 -12.58 1.14 -12.78
C MET A 185 -12.91 2.63 -12.56
N LEU A 186 -11.91 3.46 -12.35
CA LEU A 186 -12.08 4.91 -12.17
C LEU A 186 -12.80 5.52 -13.38
N LEU A 187 -12.32 5.22 -14.60
CA LEU A 187 -12.91 5.71 -15.84
C LEU A 187 -14.37 5.24 -16.03
N ILE A 188 -14.67 3.97 -15.66
CA ILE A 188 -16.05 3.47 -15.70
C ILE A 188 -16.92 4.22 -14.71
N TRP A 189 -16.45 4.42 -13.48
CA TRP A 189 -17.22 5.12 -12.43
C TRP A 189 -17.49 6.57 -12.80
N GLN A 190 -16.52 7.28 -13.38
CA GLN A 190 -16.69 8.65 -13.86
C GLN A 190 -17.77 8.80 -14.93
N ASN A 191 -18.14 7.71 -15.61
CA ASN A 191 -19.26 7.72 -16.58
C ASN A 191 -20.63 7.44 -15.94
N ILE A 192 -20.70 7.11 -14.64
CA ILE A 192 -21.97 6.97 -13.93
C ILE A 192 -22.53 8.36 -13.64
N PRO A 193 -23.77 8.71 -14.06
CA PRO A 193 -24.25 10.10 -14.08
C PRO A 193 -24.14 10.84 -12.73
N TRP A 194 -24.47 10.19 -11.61
CA TRP A 194 -24.38 10.84 -10.30
C TRP A 194 -22.93 11.01 -9.83
N ILE A 195 -22.00 10.10 -10.20
CA ILE A 195 -20.57 10.24 -9.94
C ILE A 195 -19.98 11.35 -10.82
N ALA A 196 -20.33 11.34 -12.11
CA ALA A 196 -19.95 12.39 -13.05
C ALA A 196 -20.36 13.78 -12.54
N GLY A 197 -21.57 13.88 -11.94
CA GLY A 197 -22.05 15.13 -11.31
C GLY A 197 -21.21 15.58 -10.11
N ILE A 198 -20.69 14.65 -9.30
CA ILE A 198 -19.76 14.99 -8.19
C ILE A 198 -18.39 15.42 -8.77
N TYR A 199 -17.89 14.67 -9.77
CA TYR A 199 -16.61 14.93 -10.40
C TYR A 199 -16.59 16.29 -11.11
N SER A 200 -17.67 16.68 -11.81
CA SER A 200 -17.80 18.00 -12.44
C SER A 200 -17.78 19.16 -11.43
N GLY A 201 -18.00 18.87 -10.15
CA GLY A 201 -17.80 19.84 -9.06
C GLY A 201 -16.39 20.42 -9.01
N THR A 202 -15.37 19.71 -9.55
CA THR A 202 -13.98 20.21 -9.61
C THR A 202 -13.84 21.49 -10.46
N GLU A 203 -14.77 21.75 -11.38
CA GLU A 203 -14.79 22.93 -12.26
C GLU A 203 -15.76 24.00 -11.75
N ASN A 204 -16.41 23.81 -10.59
CA ASN A 204 -17.40 24.72 -10.06
C ASN A 204 -16.77 26.08 -9.68
N GLU A 205 -17.44 27.16 -10.00
CA GLU A 205 -17.00 28.55 -9.67
C GLU A 205 -16.96 28.79 -8.15
N ASN A 206 -17.88 28.15 -7.40
CA ASN A 206 -17.89 28.24 -5.95
C ASN A 206 -16.74 27.39 -5.35
N PRO A 207 -15.77 28.01 -4.64
CA PRO A 207 -14.62 27.31 -4.10
C PRO A 207 -14.96 26.16 -3.15
N ALA A 208 -16.05 26.28 -2.37
CA ALA A 208 -16.47 25.21 -1.46
C ALA A 208 -16.99 24.00 -2.23
N MET A 209 -17.79 24.19 -3.28
CA MET A 209 -18.27 23.11 -4.14
C MET A 209 -17.13 22.49 -4.93
N ARG A 210 -16.18 23.32 -5.40
CA ARG A 210 -14.97 22.84 -6.07
C ARG A 210 -14.11 21.98 -5.15
N LEU A 211 -13.94 22.37 -3.89
CA LEU A 211 -13.23 21.55 -2.89
C LEU A 211 -13.95 20.21 -2.65
N VAL A 212 -15.27 20.21 -2.55
CA VAL A 212 -16.07 18.98 -2.43
C VAL A 212 -15.88 18.10 -3.66
N GLY A 213 -15.86 18.66 -4.86
CA GLY A 213 -15.57 17.93 -6.11
C GLY A 213 -14.21 17.24 -6.07
N TRP A 214 -13.18 17.94 -5.62
CA TRP A 214 -11.83 17.35 -5.47
C TRP A 214 -11.77 16.26 -4.40
N ILE A 215 -12.41 16.44 -3.24
CA ILE A 215 -12.39 15.44 -2.16
C ILE A 215 -13.24 14.22 -2.51
N ALA A 216 -14.50 14.42 -2.91
CA ALA A 216 -15.46 13.35 -3.12
C ALA A 216 -15.42 12.77 -4.54
N GLY A 217 -15.17 13.62 -5.56
CA GLY A 217 -15.12 13.21 -6.96
C GLY A 217 -13.78 12.61 -7.36
N VAL A 218 -12.66 13.19 -6.91
CA VAL A 218 -11.32 12.71 -7.24
C VAL A 218 -10.78 11.85 -6.09
N GLY A 219 -10.48 12.46 -4.95
CA GLY A 219 -9.80 11.80 -3.85
C GLY A 219 -10.49 10.52 -3.38
N ALA A 220 -11.81 10.54 -3.12
CA ALA A 220 -12.51 9.36 -2.61
C ALA A 220 -12.57 8.22 -3.63
N LEU A 221 -12.81 8.52 -4.91
CA LEU A 221 -12.89 7.49 -5.96
C LEU A 221 -11.54 6.85 -6.21
N GLU A 222 -10.47 7.63 -6.28
CA GLU A 222 -9.14 7.10 -6.51
C GLU A 222 -8.65 6.27 -5.33
N GLU A 223 -8.86 6.75 -4.09
CA GLU A 223 -8.47 5.98 -2.92
C GLU A 223 -9.29 4.68 -2.79
N LEU A 224 -10.55 4.67 -3.24
CA LEU A 224 -11.35 3.46 -3.32
C LEU A 224 -10.82 2.49 -4.38
N CYS A 225 -10.39 2.97 -5.56
CA CYS A 225 -9.72 2.15 -6.57
C CYS A 225 -8.41 1.53 -6.04
N LYS A 226 -7.63 2.30 -5.28
CA LYS A 226 -6.38 1.82 -4.66
C LYS A 226 -6.65 0.82 -3.52
N ALA A 227 -7.78 0.94 -2.82
CA ALA A 227 -8.21 0.01 -1.79
C ALA A 227 -8.74 -1.33 -2.35
N ALA A 228 -9.32 -1.30 -3.56
CA ALA A 228 -10.00 -2.44 -4.15
C ALA A 228 -9.16 -3.74 -4.17
N PRO A 229 -7.90 -3.78 -4.63
CA PRO A 229 -7.13 -5.01 -4.65
C PRO A 229 -6.80 -5.54 -3.25
N LEU A 230 -6.68 -4.68 -2.23
CA LEU A 230 -6.49 -5.11 -0.85
C LEU A 230 -7.74 -5.85 -0.35
N LEU A 231 -8.91 -5.32 -0.67
CA LEU A 231 -10.19 -5.92 -0.30
C LEU A 231 -10.46 -7.21 -1.07
N LEU A 232 -10.03 -7.31 -2.33
CA LEU A 232 -10.25 -8.47 -3.17
C LEU A 232 -9.26 -9.62 -2.88
N PHE A 233 -7.98 -9.31 -2.68
CA PHE A 233 -6.92 -10.33 -2.68
C PHE A 233 -6.24 -10.53 -1.33
N CYS A 234 -6.39 -9.58 -0.38
CA CYS A 234 -5.58 -9.57 0.83
C CYS A 234 -6.38 -9.84 2.12
N LEU A 235 -7.70 -9.95 2.06
CA LEU A 235 -8.53 -10.28 3.24
C LEU A 235 -8.44 -11.75 3.65
N GLY A 236 -7.82 -12.61 2.83
CA GLY A 236 -7.62 -14.01 3.15
C GLY A 236 -6.79 -14.22 4.42
N PRO A 237 -6.99 -15.37 5.12
CA PRO A 237 -6.31 -15.64 6.37
C PRO A 237 -4.78 -15.67 6.18
N GLY A 238 -4.07 -14.98 7.09
CA GLY A 238 -2.61 -15.00 7.14
C GLY A 238 -1.87 -14.07 6.17
N ILE A 239 -2.57 -13.28 5.35
CA ILE A 239 -1.94 -12.28 4.49
C ILE A 239 -1.66 -11.00 5.29
N ILE A 240 -2.71 -10.37 5.80
CA ILE A 240 -2.58 -9.21 6.70
C ILE A 240 -2.51 -9.74 8.14
N ARG A 241 -1.32 -9.75 8.72
CA ARG A 241 -1.08 -10.19 10.11
C ARG A 241 -0.80 -9.03 11.04
N SER A 242 -0.38 -7.90 10.49
CA SER A 242 -0.05 -6.68 11.23
C SER A 242 -0.58 -5.44 10.51
N ARG A 243 -0.62 -4.34 11.23
CA ARG A 243 -0.95 -3.04 10.65
C ARG A 243 0.09 -2.60 9.61
N GLY A 244 1.36 -2.98 9.85
CA GLY A 244 2.45 -2.76 8.91
C GLY A 244 2.25 -3.50 7.57
N ASP A 245 1.71 -4.73 7.58
CA ASP A 245 1.38 -5.44 6.34
C ASP A 245 0.37 -4.64 5.50
N GLY A 246 -0.69 -4.13 6.15
CA GLY A 246 -1.69 -3.31 5.47
C GLY A 246 -1.11 -2.02 4.92
N LEU A 247 -0.24 -1.36 5.68
CA LEU A 247 0.46 -0.15 5.26
C LEU A 247 1.29 -0.42 4.00
N LEU A 248 2.08 -1.51 3.95
CA LEU A 248 2.87 -1.87 2.77
C LEU A 248 2.00 -2.21 1.56
N LEU A 249 0.95 -3.01 1.75
CA LEU A 249 0.04 -3.39 0.67
C LEU A 249 -0.61 -2.15 0.04
N GLY A 250 -1.08 -1.22 0.88
CA GLY A 250 -1.62 0.07 0.44
C GLY A 250 -0.59 0.88 -0.32
N LEU A 251 0.62 1.01 0.23
CA LEU A 251 1.72 1.75 -0.38
C LEU A 251 2.04 1.23 -1.80
N LEU A 252 2.19 -0.09 -1.96
CA LEU A 252 2.47 -0.69 -3.27
C LEU A 252 1.29 -0.54 -4.23
N SER A 253 0.05 -0.61 -3.75
CA SER A 253 -1.15 -0.32 -4.54
C SER A 253 -1.15 1.12 -5.07
N GLY A 254 -0.81 2.11 -4.21
CA GLY A 254 -0.67 3.51 -4.59
C GLY A 254 0.42 3.76 -5.63
N LEU A 255 1.58 3.10 -5.49
CA LEU A 255 2.65 3.17 -6.50
C LEU A 255 2.17 2.68 -7.86
N GLY A 256 1.40 1.57 -7.90
CA GLY A 256 0.84 1.07 -9.15
C GLY A 256 -0.12 2.04 -9.83
N PHE A 257 -0.99 2.68 -9.03
CA PHE A 257 -1.91 3.69 -9.53
C PHE A 257 -1.16 4.89 -10.15
N ALA A 258 -0.13 5.37 -9.48
CA ALA A 258 0.68 6.51 -9.91
C ALA A 258 1.41 6.29 -11.24
N VAL A 259 1.67 5.04 -11.67
CA VAL A 259 2.26 4.76 -13.00
C VAL A 259 1.36 5.32 -14.10
N ASN A 260 0.09 4.96 -14.09
CA ASN A 260 -0.85 5.35 -15.14
C ASN A 260 -1.14 6.85 -15.10
N GLU A 261 -1.36 7.39 -13.91
CA GLU A 261 -1.59 8.82 -13.75
C GLU A 261 -0.38 9.66 -14.18
N GLY A 262 0.84 9.20 -13.88
CA GLY A 262 2.07 9.82 -14.37
C GLY A 262 2.15 9.86 -15.90
N VAL A 263 1.66 8.83 -16.57
CA VAL A 263 1.52 8.82 -18.04
C VAL A 263 0.53 9.89 -18.52
N ASP A 264 -0.65 9.95 -17.89
CA ASP A 264 -1.69 10.93 -18.26
C ASP A 264 -1.19 12.38 -18.12
N TYR A 265 -0.56 12.69 -16.96
CA TYR A 265 0.06 14.01 -16.76
C TYR A 265 1.15 14.30 -17.79
N THR A 266 1.99 13.33 -18.10
CA THR A 266 3.05 13.50 -19.10
C THR A 266 2.47 13.83 -20.47
N MET A 267 1.39 13.16 -20.87
CA MET A 267 0.71 13.44 -22.12
C MET A 267 0.07 14.82 -22.15
N ARG A 268 -0.53 15.27 -21.04
CA ARG A 268 -1.10 16.62 -20.89
C ARG A 268 -0.04 17.72 -20.96
N TYR A 269 1.08 17.56 -20.24
CA TYR A 269 2.20 18.50 -20.28
C TYR A 269 2.85 18.55 -21.65
N TRP A 270 2.97 17.42 -22.34
CA TRP A 270 3.45 17.38 -23.72
C TRP A 270 2.51 18.14 -24.65
N SER A 271 1.22 17.93 -24.56
CA SER A 271 0.22 18.64 -25.36
C SER A 271 0.29 20.15 -25.12
N ALA A 272 0.45 20.57 -23.86
CA ALA A 272 0.64 21.98 -23.51
C ALA A 272 1.93 22.55 -24.14
N ALA A 273 3.04 21.82 -24.04
CA ALA A 273 4.33 22.23 -24.61
C ALA A 273 4.24 22.39 -26.15
N VAL A 274 3.60 21.43 -26.82
CA VAL A 274 3.36 21.51 -28.28
C VAL A 274 2.47 22.72 -28.62
N GLY A 275 1.45 22.98 -27.80
CA GLY A 275 0.58 24.14 -27.95
C GLY A 275 1.36 25.47 -27.85
N ILE A 276 2.26 25.62 -26.87
CA ILE A 276 3.13 26.81 -26.74
C ILE A 276 3.96 27.03 -28.01
N GLY A 277 4.56 25.97 -28.55
CA GLY A 277 5.35 26.05 -29.78
C GLY A 277 4.50 26.46 -31.00
N ALA A 278 3.34 25.83 -31.17
CA ALA A 278 2.43 26.11 -32.28
C ALA A 278 1.91 27.56 -32.23
N GLU A 279 1.47 28.04 -31.07
CA GLU A 279 1.01 29.42 -30.87
C GLU A 279 2.12 30.44 -31.15
N SER A 280 3.34 30.16 -30.70
CA SER A 280 4.50 31.02 -30.94
C SER A 280 4.83 31.12 -32.44
N ILE A 281 4.85 29.99 -33.15
CA ILE A 281 5.06 29.98 -34.60
C ILE A 281 3.96 30.75 -35.31
N GLN A 282 2.69 30.55 -34.93
CA GLN A 282 1.55 31.27 -35.52
C GLN A 282 1.71 32.78 -35.34
N LYS A 283 2.04 33.25 -34.13
CA LYS A 283 2.29 34.69 -33.88
C LYS A 283 3.43 35.25 -34.72
N CYS A 284 4.48 34.49 -34.95
CA CYS A 284 5.58 34.88 -35.84
C CYS A 284 5.12 34.98 -37.30
N VAL A 285 4.32 34.02 -37.77
CA VAL A 285 3.75 34.04 -39.12
C VAL A 285 2.81 35.25 -39.31
N GLU A 286 1.90 35.46 -38.39
CA GLU A 286 0.97 36.59 -38.41
C GLU A 286 1.68 37.95 -38.47
N ALA A 287 2.72 38.13 -37.63
CA ALA A 287 3.52 39.33 -37.57
C ALA A 287 4.35 39.60 -38.81
N ALA A 288 4.78 38.54 -39.51
CA ALA A 288 5.62 38.60 -40.69
C ALA A 288 4.85 38.53 -42.00
N SER A 289 3.52 38.28 -41.94
CA SER A 289 2.65 38.23 -43.13
C SER A 289 2.33 39.64 -43.62
N ASN A 290 2.49 39.87 -44.91
CA ASN A 290 1.99 41.02 -45.57
C ASN A 290 0.47 40.89 -45.88
N TRP A 291 -0.18 41.96 -46.34
CA TRP A 291 -1.59 41.96 -46.61
C TRP A 291 -2.03 40.99 -47.76
N SER A 292 -1.10 40.51 -48.59
CA SER A 292 -1.33 39.45 -49.60
C SER A 292 -1.18 38.06 -49.06
N GLY A 293 -0.85 37.89 -47.74
CA GLY A 293 -0.63 36.59 -47.08
C GLY A 293 0.75 35.97 -47.34
N ALA A 294 1.66 36.65 -48.07
CA ALA A 294 3.05 36.21 -48.22
C ALA A 294 3.85 36.50 -46.94
N VAL A 295 4.63 35.56 -46.45
CA VAL A 295 5.47 35.72 -45.24
C VAL A 295 6.82 36.29 -45.61
N ASP A 296 7.18 37.41 -44.99
CA ASP A 296 8.53 37.97 -45.08
C ASP A 296 9.46 37.12 -44.12
N GLN A 297 10.41 36.44 -44.74
CA GLN A 297 11.34 35.55 -44.00
C GLN A 297 12.24 36.30 -43.00
N ALA A 298 12.64 37.54 -43.31
CA ALA A 298 13.46 38.35 -42.44
C ALA A 298 12.66 38.78 -41.22
N ALA A 299 11.46 39.33 -41.42
CA ALA A 299 10.55 39.72 -40.38
C ALA A 299 10.14 38.53 -39.50
N PHE A 300 9.92 37.35 -40.10
CA PHE A 300 9.66 36.11 -39.33
C PHE A 300 10.83 35.72 -38.45
N ALA A 301 12.06 35.74 -39.00
CA ALA A 301 13.27 35.38 -38.26
C ALA A 301 13.54 36.33 -37.08
N ASP A 302 13.35 37.63 -37.29
CA ASP A 302 13.53 38.65 -36.25
C ASP A 302 12.46 38.47 -35.13
N ARG A 303 11.20 38.25 -35.52
CA ARG A 303 10.14 38.01 -34.54
C ARG A 303 10.32 36.71 -33.74
N LEU A 304 10.74 35.65 -34.42
CA LEU A 304 11.08 34.38 -33.76
C LEU A 304 12.20 34.58 -32.73
N LYS A 305 13.26 35.28 -33.11
CA LYS A 305 14.40 35.57 -32.24
C LYS A 305 14.02 36.37 -31.00
N GLU A 306 13.07 37.30 -31.15
CA GLU A 306 12.53 38.09 -30.04
C GLU A 306 11.68 37.24 -29.08
N MET A 307 10.93 36.25 -29.60
CA MET A 307 10.04 35.39 -28.83
C MET A 307 10.73 34.20 -28.18
N LEU A 308 11.85 33.73 -28.73
CA LEU A 308 12.55 32.53 -28.25
C LEU A 308 12.79 32.51 -26.75
N PRO A 309 13.25 33.59 -26.08
CA PRO A 309 13.48 33.56 -24.64
C PRO A 309 12.22 33.23 -23.84
N GLN A 310 11.07 33.81 -24.20
CA GLN A 310 9.78 33.54 -23.54
C GLN A 310 9.30 32.09 -23.79
N VAL A 311 9.49 31.60 -25.00
CA VAL A 311 9.18 30.21 -25.34
C VAL A 311 10.01 29.24 -24.52
N PHE A 312 11.33 29.48 -24.40
CA PHE A 312 12.19 28.63 -23.59
C PHE A 312 11.86 28.69 -22.10
N GLU A 313 11.47 29.85 -21.55
CA GLU A 313 11.02 30.00 -20.17
C GLU A 313 9.76 29.14 -19.93
N GLN A 314 8.71 29.26 -20.76
CA GLN A 314 7.50 28.47 -20.65
C GLN A 314 7.74 26.96 -20.79
N TYR A 315 8.60 26.54 -21.73
CA TYR A 315 9.01 25.14 -21.81
C TYR A 315 9.75 24.66 -20.55
N GLY A 316 10.63 25.50 -20.01
CA GLY A 316 11.33 25.22 -18.77
C GLY A 316 10.40 25.00 -17.59
N GLU A 317 9.35 25.81 -17.47
CA GLU A 317 8.30 25.65 -16.44
C GLU A 317 7.54 24.30 -16.61
N VAL A 318 7.12 23.97 -17.82
CA VAL A 318 6.41 22.72 -18.13
C VAL A 318 7.28 21.52 -17.80
N VAL A 319 8.56 21.51 -18.24
CA VAL A 319 9.51 20.42 -17.97
C VAL A 319 9.78 20.30 -16.47
N THR A 320 9.98 21.40 -15.78
CA THR A 320 10.23 21.41 -14.34
C THR A 320 9.04 20.86 -13.56
N ALA A 321 7.82 21.31 -13.90
CA ALA A 321 6.59 20.81 -13.28
C ALA A 321 6.43 19.30 -13.50
N GLN A 322 6.73 18.78 -14.70
CA GLN A 322 6.67 17.36 -15.01
C GLN A 322 7.72 16.54 -14.23
N LEU A 323 8.95 17.02 -14.10
CA LEU A 323 9.99 16.36 -13.32
C LEU A 323 9.62 16.28 -11.84
N ILE A 324 9.11 17.38 -11.27
CA ILE A 324 8.62 17.40 -9.89
C ILE A 324 7.50 16.37 -9.71
N ARG A 325 6.55 16.30 -10.63
CA ARG A 325 5.46 15.31 -10.56
C ARG A 325 5.95 13.88 -10.66
N PHE A 326 6.87 13.56 -11.55
CA PHE A 326 7.45 12.22 -11.61
C PHE A 326 8.10 11.77 -10.30
N MET A 327 8.68 12.69 -9.56
CA MET A 327 9.31 12.38 -8.28
C MET A 327 8.31 12.32 -7.13
N THR A 328 7.33 13.24 -7.08
CA THR A 328 6.46 13.41 -5.91
C THR A 328 5.17 12.61 -6.00
N LEU A 329 4.56 12.50 -7.18
CA LEU A 329 3.28 11.85 -7.39
C LEU A 329 3.26 10.39 -6.90
N PRO A 330 4.25 9.53 -7.26
CA PRO A 330 4.28 8.16 -6.75
C PRO A 330 4.33 8.08 -5.24
N LEU A 331 5.06 8.97 -4.58
CA LEU A 331 5.16 9.01 -3.12
C LEU A 331 3.84 9.42 -2.47
N LEU A 332 3.14 10.40 -3.02
CA LEU A 332 1.88 10.88 -2.46
C LEU A 332 0.78 9.82 -2.60
N HIS A 333 0.63 9.22 -3.77
CA HIS A 333 -0.31 8.11 -3.96
C HIS A 333 0.02 6.91 -3.06
N ALA A 334 1.30 6.59 -2.91
CA ALA A 334 1.76 5.56 -1.98
C ALA A 334 1.37 5.92 -0.53
N ALA A 335 1.54 7.17 -0.12
CA ALA A 335 1.25 7.63 1.24
C ALA A 335 -0.25 7.58 1.57
N TRP A 336 -1.12 8.08 0.68
CA TRP A 336 -2.58 8.03 0.89
C TRP A 336 -3.09 6.59 0.90
N ALA A 337 -2.67 5.78 -0.07
CA ALA A 337 -3.06 4.37 -0.12
C ALA A 337 -2.48 3.56 1.06
N ALA A 338 -1.29 3.91 1.59
CA ALA A 338 -0.72 3.32 2.79
C ALA A 338 -1.60 3.60 4.04
N LEU A 339 -2.13 4.83 4.17
CA LEU A 339 -3.07 5.18 5.24
C LEU A 339 -4.35 4.35 5.15
N VAL A 340 -4.89 4.17 3.96
CA VAL A 340 -6.07 3.31 3.72
C VAL A 340 -5.74 1.86 4.06
N GLY A 341 -4.62 1.32 3.58
CA GLY A 341 -4.18 -0.05 3.85
C GLY A 341 -3.94 -0.33 5.34
N TYR A 342 -3.31 0.62 6.06
CA TYR A 342 -3.18 0.57 7.52
C TYR A 342 -4.54 0.50 8.21
N SER A 343 -5.50 1.32 7.75
CA SER A 343 -6.84 1.37 8.32
C SER A 343 -7.64 0.10 8.02
N ILE A 344 -7.48 -0.51 6.86
CA ILE A 344 -8.02 -1.84 6.54
C ILE A 344 -7.48 -2.89 7.52
N ALA A 345 -6.16 -2.95 7.70
CA ALA A 345 -5.55 -3.90 8.63
C ALA A 345 -6.04 -3.69 10.08
N LEU A 346 -6.09 -2.44 10.53
CA LEU A 346 -6.57 -2.09 11.86
C LEU A 346 -8.06 -2.44 12.03
N SER A 347 -8.89 -2.29 10.97
CA SER A 347 -10.30 -2.64 10.99
C SER A 347 -10.51 -4.16 11.14
N LEU A 348 -9.65 -4.96 10.49
CA LEU A 348 -9.65 -6.42 10.62
C LEU A 348 -9.25 -6.85 12.04
N ILE A 349 -8.18 -6.26 12.59
CA ILE A 349 -7.69 -6.58 13.94
C ILE A 349 -8.76 -6.20 15.00
N ARG A 350 -9.38 -5.03 14.86
CA ARG A 350 -10.38 -4.52 15.82
C ARG A 350 -11.80 -4.95 15.51
N ARG A 351 -12.04 -5.65 14.40
CA ARG A 351 -13.36 -6.05 13.91
C ARG A 351 -14.35 -4.88 13.79
N ARG A 352 -13.85 -3.72 13.34
CA ARG A 352 -14.63 -2.47 13.20
C ARG A 352 -14.38 -1.83 11.85
N TRP A 353 -15.25 -2.06 10.89
CA TRP A 353 -15.15 -1.53 9.51
C TRP A 353 -15.23 0.00 9.44
N SER A 354 -15.81 0.66 10.44
CA SER A 354 -15.80 2.13 10.52
C SER A 354 -14.39 2.73 10.51
N ILE A 355 -13.38 1.99 10.97
CA ILE A 355 -11.98 2.44 10.96
C ILE A 355 -11.46 2.52 9.51
N MET A 356 -11.79 1.54 8.67
CA MET A 356 -11.44 1.57 7.24
C MET A 356 -12.06 2.79 6.55
N TRP A 357 -13.35 3.03 6.76
CA TRP A 357 -14.03 4.19 6.18
C TRP A 357 -13.46 5.52 6.68
N GLY A 358 -13.08 5.60 7.95
CA GLY A 358 -12.37 6.76 8.52
C GLY A 358 -11.01 6.99 7.85
N GLY A 359 -10.22 5.92 7.63
CA GLY A 359 -8.95 6.02 6.94
C GLY A 359 -9.08 6.41 5.47
N LEU A 360 -10.06 5.82 4.77
CA LEU A 360 -10.37 6.19 3.38
C LEU A 360 -10.80 7.66 3.29
N GLY A 361 -11.69 8.12 4.19
CA GLY A 361 -12.09 9.52 4.23
C GLY A 361 -10.94 10.48 4.52
N ALA A 362 -10.03 10.12 5.45
CA ALA A 362 -8.86 10.94 5.73
C ALA A 362 -7.90 11.01 4.53
N ALA A 363 -7.66 9.89 3.85
CA ALA A 363 -6.84 9.85 2.64
C ALA A 363 -7.49 10.67 1.51
N ALA A 364 -8.80 10.53 1.30
CA ALA A 364 -9.54 11.29 0.30
C ALA A 364 -9.49 12.81 0.55
N ILE A 365 -9.57 13.23 1.81
CA ILE A 365 -9.45 14.65 2.20
C ILE A 365 -8.03 15.16 1.90
N LEU A 366 -6.99 14.44 2.31
CA LEU A 366 -5.61 14.85 2.05
C LEU A 366 -5.33 14.92 0.55
N HIS A 367 -5.77 13.93 -0.21
CA HIS A 367 -5.63 13.87 -1.66
C HIS A 367 -6.36 15.02 -2.34
N GLY A 368 -7.68 15.14 -2.14
CA GLY A 368 -8.48 16.18 -2.77
C GLY A 368 -8.07 17.62 -2.36
N CYS A 369 -7.63 17.82 -1.11
CA CYS A 369 -7.05 19.09 -0.70
C CYS A 369 -5.72 19.38 -1.42
N TYR A 370 -4.86 18.37 -1.59
CA TYR A 370 -3.61 18.53 -2.32
C TYR A 370 -3.87 18.99 -3.76
N ASP A 371 -4.81 18.37 -4.45
CA ASP A 371 -5.16 18.73 -5.83
C ASP A 371 -5.86 20.10 -5.92
N PHE A 372 -6.78 20.36 -5.00
CA PHE A 372 -7.47 21.66 -4.94
C PHE A 372 -6.51 22.85 -4.75
N PHE A 373 -5.49 22.68 -3.89
CA PHE A 373 -4.47 23.69 -3.64
C PHE A 373 -3.25 23.56 -4.58
N GLY A 374 -3.34 22.74 -5.63
CA GLY A 374 -2.24 22.50 -6.56
C GLY A 374 -1.54 23.78 -7.03
N GLY A 375 -0.21 23.79 -7.04
CA GLY A 375 0.61 24.94 -7.41
C GLY A 375 0.76 26.01 -6.33
N SER A 376 0.16 25.85 -5.15
CA SER A 376 0.28 26.80 -4.02
C SER A 376 1.18 26.25 -2.91
N ILE A 377 1.63 27.13 -2.00
CA ILE A 377 2.39 26.72 -0.80
C ILE A 377 1.58 25.77 0.10
N TYR A 378 0.25 25.83 0.06
CA TYR A 378 -0.62 24.95 0.85
C TYR A 378 -0.51 23.51 0.37
N SER A 379 -0.38 23.26 -0.94
CA SER A 379 -0.17 21.89 -1.46
C SER A 379 1.12 21.28 -0.94
N VAL A 380 2.19 22.07 -0.76
CA VAL A 380 3.45 21.60 -0.17
C VAL A 380 3.26 21.18 1.28
N GLY A 381 2.52 21.94 2.07
CA GLY A 381 2.17 21.60 3.45
C GLY A 381 1.34 20.31 3.54
N ILE A 382 0.33 20.17 2.65
CA ILE A 382 -0.49 18.96 2.60
C ILE A 382 0.34 17.74 2.16
N ALA A 383 1.22 17.89 1.18
CA ALA A 383 2.15 16.84 0.77
C ALA A 383 3.05 16.39 1.93
N GLY A 384 3.64 17.35 2.65
CA GLY A 384 4.44 17.06 3.84
C GLY A 384 3.67 16.28 4.92
N LEU A 385 2.43 16.70 5.21
CA LEU A 385 1.55 16.02 6.14
C LEU A 385 1.19 14.60 5.64
N SER A 386 0.89 14.46 4.36
CA SER A 386 0.55 13.19 3.72
C SER A 386 1.68 12.17 3.83
N LEU A 387 2.93 12.61 3.70
CA LEU A 387 4.11 11.75 3.85
C LEU A 387 4.42 11.46 5.32
N ALA A 388 4.27 12.44 6.20
CA ALA A 388 4.58 12.29 7.63
C ALA A 388 3.69 11.26 8.33
N ILE A 389 2.39 11.21 8.00
CA ILE A 389 1.44 10.30 8.65
C ILE A 389 1.85 8.82 8.50
N PRO A 390 2.03 8.25 7.29
CA PRO A 390 2.41 6.85 7.15
C PRO A 390 3.82 6.57 7.70
N MET A 391 4.75 7.52 7.65
CA MET A 391 6.08 7.39 8.28
C MET A 391 5.97 7.28 9.80
N LEU A 392 5.15 8.09 10.45
CA LEU A 392 4.90 8.02 11.89
C LEU A 392 4.19 6.72 12.29
N LEU A 393 3.21 6.29 11.48
CA LEU A 393 2.54 5.01 11.68
C LEU A 393 3.53 3.84 11.58
N TYR A 394 4.40 3.86 10.58
CA TYR A 394 5.45 2.85 10.41
C TYR A 394 6.44 2.85 11.59
N ALA A 395 6.96 3.99 11.97
CA ALA A 395 7.90 4.13 13.09
C ALA A 395 7.29 3.63 14.41
N ARG A 396 6.00 3.93 14.64
CA ARG A 396 5.25 3.43 15.79
C ARG A 396 5.14 1.90 15.79
N GLU A 397 4.79 1.29 14.66
CA GLU A 397 4.68 -0.17 14.54
C GLU A 397 6.03 -0.85 14.78
N HIS A 398 7.10 -0.28 14.21
CA HIS A 398 8.45 -0.80 14.43
C HIS A 398 8.87 -0.74 15.90
N SER A 399 8.60 0.37 16.58
CA SER A 399 8.91 0.52 18.01
C SER A 399 8.14 -0.47 18.90
N TYR A 400 6.91 -0.82 18.56
CA TYR A 400 6.15 -1.85 19.28
C TYR A 400 6.78 -3.23 19.08
N ALA A 401 7.12 -3.60 17.86
CA ALA A 401 7.74 -4.89 17.54
C ALA A 401 9.10 -5.08 18.25
N GLU A 402 9.89 -4.01 18.39
CA GLU A 402 11.14 -4.05 19.13
C GLU A 402 10.92 -4.22 20.63
N ARG A 403 9.95 -3.52 21.24
CA ARG A 403 9.65 -3.68 22.67
C ARG A 403 9.18 -5.09 23.02
N GLU A 404 8.36 -5.72 22.16
CA GLU A 404 7.93 -7.10 22.37
C GLU A 404 9.09 -8.10 22.23
N LYS A 405 10.17 -7.74 21.55
CA LYS A 405 11.35 -8.60 21.36
C LYS A 405 12.32 -8.56 22.54
N TYR A 406 12.39 -7.45 23.25
CA TYR A 406 13.40 -7.22 24.30
C TYR A 406 12.79 -6.98 25.71
N GLY A 407 11.48 -6.84 25.86
CA GLY A 407 10.75 -6.76 27.12
C GLY A 407 10.12 -8.10 27.49
#